data_c36e5796749a06d45ce8ad093b145f0b
#
_entry.id   c36e5796749a06d45ce8ad093b145f0b
#
_cell.length_a   1.000
_cell.length_b   1.000
_cell.length_c   1.000
_cell.angle_alpha   90.00
_cell.angle_beta   90.00
_cell.angle_gamma   90.00
#
_symmetry.space_group_name_H-M   'P 1'
#
loop_
_entity.id
_entity.type
_entity.pdbx_description
1 polymer ?
#
loop_
_entity_poly.entity_id
_entity_poly.type
_entity_poly.pdbx_seq_one_letter_code
_entity_poly.pdbx_strand_id
1 'polypeptide(L)'
;AGYLYKHSVLASTLGHHCVNALKWVTSQHKAVICFVAFFHDIMLLDDAHAQINNARMFKECNFSEMHKKIIETHAFRASQLIQDYPKVPFGAPEIILQHHGMPNGIGFAADLSSRISPLAAVFQVVEYLVDKILATPKGEKFHTQICFADMHNKFNKGQYRETVNALESLQKSFKLNN
;
A
#
# COMPACT_ATOMS: atom_id res chain seq x y z
N ALA A 1 -9.50 7.14 16.31
CA ALA A 1 -9.63 6.30 15.11
C ALA A 1 -8.56 5.22 15.16
N GLY A 2 -8.93 3.98 14.81
CA GLY A 2 -8.02 2.82 14.75
C GLY A 2 -6.96 2.94 13.67
N TYR A 3 -6.07 1.96 13.63
CA TYR A 3 -4.99 1.89 12.61
C TYR A 3 -5.57 1.75 11.20
N LEU A 4 -6.46 0.77 10.96
CA LEU A 4 -7.10 0.52 9.67
C LEU A 4 -7.71 1.79 9.07
N TYR A 5 -8.46 2.55 9.86
CA TYR A 5 -9.06 3.80 9.39
C TYR A 5 -7.99 4.82 8.95
N LYS A 6 -6.96 5.05 9.78
CA LYS A 6 -5.88 5.99 9.48
C LYS A 6 -5.09 5.54 8.25
N HIS A 7 -4.81 4.25 8.15
CA HIS A 7 -4.11 3.61 7.04
C HIS A 7 -4.87 3.87 5.73
N SER A 8 -6.14 3.51 5.65
CA SER A 8 -6.95 3.70 4.45
C SER A 8 -7.06 5.16 4.04
N VAL A 9 -7.28 6.09 4.98
CA VAL A 9 -7.36 7.53 4.67
C VAL A 9 -6.03 8.07 4.16
N LEU A 10 -4.92 7.75 4.81
CA LEU A 10 -3.59 8.18 4.36
C LEU A 10 -3.20 7.55 3.03
N ALA A 11 -3.45 6.25 2.84
CA ALA A 11 -3.19 5.55 1.59
C ALA A 11 -4.02 6.14 0.43
N SER A 12 -5.28 6.45 0.66
CA SER A 12 -6.13 7.13 -0.32
C SER A 12 -5.60 8.52 -0.67
N THR A 13 -5.23 9.32 0.33
CA THR A 13 -4.74 10.69 0.12
C THR A 13 -3.39 10.69 -0.60
N LEU A 14 -2.41 9.97 -0.09
CA LEU A 14 -1.07 9.91 -0.68
C LEU A 14 -1.09 9.22 -2.05
N GLY A 15 -1.87 8.16 -2.20
CA GLY A 15 -2.06 7.46 -3.46
C GLY A 15 -2.66 8.37 -4.53
N HIS A 16 -3.71 9.12 -4.21
CA HIS A 16 -4.31 10.09 -5.13
C HIS A 16 -3.29 11.13 -5.61
N HIS A 17 -2.55 11.75 -4.70
CA HIS A 17 -1.54 12.74 -5.05
C HIS A 17 -0.37 12.12 -5.81
N CYS A 18 0.06 10.92 -5.44
CA CYS A 18 1.13 10.20 -6.12
C CYS A 18 0.77 9.91 -7.59
N VAL A 19 -0.40 9.35 -7.86
CA VAL A 19 -0.83 9.05 -9.23
C VAL A 19 -1.00 10.32 -10.07
N ASN A 20 -1.38 11.45 -9.46
CA ASN A 20 -1.41 12.75 -10.16
C ASN A 20 -0.04 13.20 -10.65
N ALA A 21 1.04 12.82 -9.98
CA ALA A 21 2.41 13.18 -10.33
C ALA A 21 3.06 12.22 -11.35
N LEU A 22 2.43 11.08 -11.62
CA LEU A 22 2.93 10.08 -12.58
C LEU A 22 2.43 10.38 -14.00
N LYS A 23 3.34 10.48 -14.97
CA LYS A 23 3.03 10.92 -16.35
C LYS A 23 2.14 9.97 -17.15
N TRP A 24 2.14 8.67 -16.83
CA TRP A 24 1.40 7.63 -17.56
C TRP A 24 0.01 7.38 -17.00
N VAL A 25 -0.38 8.06 -15.93
CA VAL A 25 -1.63 7.85 -15.22
C VAL A 25 -2.78 8.67 -15.80
N THR A 26 -3.97 8.07 -15.88
CA THR A 26 -5.22 8.71 -16.27
C THR A 26 -6.10 9.05 -15.08
N SER A 27 -7.18 9.81 -15.30
CA SER A 27 -8.17 10.11 -14.26
C SER A 27 -8.83 8.85 -13.66
N GLN A 28 -8.99 7.79 -14.46
CA GLN A 28 -9.53 6.51 -13.99
C GLN A 28 -8.63 5.86 -12.92
N HIS A 29 -7.31 5.94 -13.07
CA HIS A 29 -6.36 5.38 -12.10
C HIS A 29 -6.47 6.00 -10.71
N LYS A 30 -6.86 7.28 -10.62
CA LYS A 30 -7.10 7.97 -9.35
C LYS A 30 -8.27 7.37 -8.57
N ALA A 31 -9.38 7.12 -9.26
CA ALA A 31 -10.54 6.46 -8.67
C ALA A 31 -10.21 5.04 -8.21
N VAL A 32 -9.42 4.31 -9.03
CA VAL A 32 -8.96 2.95 -8.70
C VAL A 32 -8.11 2.97 -7.42
N ILE A 33 -7.10 3.82 -7.31
CA ILE A 33 -6.22 3.90 -6.14
C ILE A 33 -6.99 4.28 -4.88
N CYS A 34 -7.91 5.26 -4.95
CA CYS A 34 -8.75 5.61 -3.81
C CYS A 34 -9.64 4.44 -3.38
N PHE A 35 -10.25 3.73 -4.33
CA PHE A 35 -11.05 2.55 -4.04
C PHE A 35 -10.20 1.45 -3.38
N VAL A 36 -9.05 1.12 -3.96
CA VAL A 36 -8.12 0.12 -3.42
C VAL A 36 -7.73 0.46 -1.99
N ALA A 37 -7.40 1.72 -1.70
CA ALA A 37 -6.99 2.16 -0.36
C ALA A 37 -8.04 1.88 0.73
N PHE A 38 -9.33 1.88 0.39
CA PHE A 38 -10.39 1.58 1.35
C PHE A 38 -10.74 0.08 1.45
N PHE A 39 -10.45 -0.71 0.42
CA PHE A 39 -10.95 -2.08 0.32
C PHE A 39 -9.88 -3.18 0.35
N HIS A 40 -8.57 -2.85 0.23
CA HIS A 40 -7.52 -3.87 0.18
C HIS A 40 -7.46 -4.74 1.44
N ASP A 41 -7.73 -4.16 2.60
CA ASP A 41 -7.66 -4.79 3.92
C ASP A 41 -9.03 -5.22 4.49
N ILE A 42 -10.10 -5.15 3.69
CA ILE A 42 -11.49 -5.42 4.14
C ILE A 42 -11.68 -6.81 4.76
N MET A 43 -10.79 -7.74 4.46
CA MET A 43 -10.84 -9.12 4.99
C MET A 43 -10.03 -9.32 6.27
N LEU A 44 -9.36 -8.28 6.78
CA LEU A 44 -8.67 -8.31 8.08
C LEU A 44 -9.66 -8.09 9.22
N LEU A 45 -9.40 -8.72 10.37
CA LEU A 45 -10.33 -8.70 11.49
C LEU A 45 -10.20 -7.46 12.37
N ASP A 46 -8.98 -6.93 12.48
CA ASP A 46 -8.66 -5.84 13.40
C ASP A 46 -7.36 -5.09 13.03
N ASP A 47 -7.07 -4.05 13.77
CA ASP A 47 -5.87 -3.22 13.62
C ASP A 47 -4.55 -4.02 13.81
N ALA A 48 -4.54 -5.07 14.62
CA ALA A 48 -3.32 -5.86 14.88
C ALA A 48 -2.95 -6.72 13.66
N HIS A 49 -3.95 -7.26 12.94
CA HIS A 49 -3.74 -7.96 11.68
C HIS A 49 -3.21 -7.02 10.60
N ALA A 50 -3.76 -5.83 10.48
CA ALA A 50 -3.38 -4.84 9.48
C ALA A 50 -1.96 -4.29 9.68
N GLN A 51 -1.40 -4.39 10.88
CA GLN A 51 0.00 -4.01 11.13
C GLN A 51 1.01 -5.06 10.63
N ILE A 52 0.56 -6.25 10.22
CA ILE A 52 1.43 -7.28 9.63
C ILE A 52 1.50 -7.06 8.12
N ASN A 53 2.46 -6.29 7.66
CA ASN A 53 2.54 -5.79 6.28
C ASN A 53 3.75 -6.30 5.47
N ASN A 54 4.51 -7.27 5.99
CA ASN A 54 5.63 -7.86 5.27
C ASN A 54 5.95 -9.28 5.75
N ALA A 55 6.72 -10.03 4.93
CA ALA A 55 7.07 -11.43 5.17
C ALA A 55 7.81 -11.65 6.50
N ARG A 56 8.65 -10.69 6.93
CA ARG A 56 9.38 -10.80 8.20
C ARG A 56 8.42 -10.70 9.39
N MET A 57 7.58 -9.66 9.43
CA MET A 57 6.59 -9.48 10.49
C MET A 57 5.62 -10.66 10.55
N PHE A 58 5.19 -11.17 9.41
CA PHE A 58 4.34 -12.35 9.33
C PHE A 58 5.01 -13.58 9.92
N LYS A 59 6.30 -13.80 9.67
CA LYS A 59 7.08 -14.91 10.23
C LYS A 59 7.26 -14.79 11.75
N GLU A 60 7.47 -13.57 12.23
CA GLU A 60 7.78 -13.27 13.64
C GLU A 60 6.51 -13.08 14.50
N CYS A 61 5.33 -12.93 13.91
CA CYS A 61 4.10 -12.68 14.64
C CYS A 61 3.64 -13.91 15.47
N ASN A 62 3.10 -13.62 16.66
CA ASN A 62 2.61 -14.66 17.58
C ASN A 62 1.08 -14.81 17.50
N PHE A 63 0.56 -14.92 16.28
CA PHE A 63 -0.85 -15.23 16.04
C PHE A 63 -1.10 -16.73 15.93
N SER A 64 -2.33 -17.16 16.25
CA SER A 64 -2.75 -18.54 15.98
C SER A 64 -2.72 -18.85 14.48
N GLU A 65 -2.65 -20.13 14.11
CA GLU A 65 -2.65 -20.56 12.70
C GLU A 65 -3.89 -20.08 11.94
N MET A 66 -5.04 -19.99 12.60
CA MET A 66 -6.25 -19.44 12.01
C MET A 66 -6.08 -17.95 11.65
N HIS A 67 -5.54 -17.15 12.56
CA HIS A 67 -5.28 -15.73 12.32
C HIS A 67 -4.19 -15.52 11.26
N LYS A 68 -3.12 -16.32 11.30
CA LYS A 68 -2.09 -16.31 10.25
C LYS A 68 -2.69 -16.61 8.88
N LYS A 69 -3.60 -17.58 8.78
CA LYS A 69 -4.28 -17.90 7.52
C LYS A 69 -5.13 -16.74 7.00
N ILE A 70 -5.80 -16.01 7.89
CA ILE A 70 -6.55 -14.80 7.51
C ILE A 70 -5.59 -13.74 6.95
N ILE A 71 -4.50 -13.44 7.66
CA ILE A 71 -3.49 -12.47 7.23
C ILE A 71 -2.85 -12.90 5.89
N GLU A 72 -2.47 -14.16 5.76
CA GLU A 72 -1.84 -14.69 4.55
C GLU A 72 -2.73 -14.58 3.30
N THR A 73 -4.04 -14.76 3.46
CA THR A 73 -4.98 -14.86 2.34
C THR A 73 -5.87 -13.64 2.15
N HIS A 74 -5.73 -12.57 2.96
CA HIS A 74 -6.66 -11.44 2.91
C HIS A 74 -6.70 -10.73 1.56
N ALA A 75 -5.55 -10.55 0.91
CA ALA A 75 -5.45 -9.91 -0.41
C ALA A 75 -6.24 -10.69 -1.48
N PHE A 76 -6.05 -12.01 -1.52
CA PHE A 76 -6.80 -12.89 -2.41
C PHE A 76 -8.31 -12.84 -2.12
N ARG A 77 -8.70 -12.96 -0.84
CA ARG A 77 -10.11 -12.96 -0.43
C ARG A 77 -10.78 -11.60 -0.64
N ALA A 78 -10.08 -10.51 -0.37
CA ALA A 78 -10.59 -9.15 -0.64
C ALA A 78 -10.80 -8.93 -2.14
N SER A 79 -9.85 -9.34 -2.98
CA SER A 79 -9.98 -9.28 -4.44
C SER A 79 -11.21 -10.04 -4.93
N GLN A 80 -11.42 -11.27 -4.45
CA GLN A 80 -12.61 -12.06 -4.81
C GLN A 80 -13.91 -11.41 -4.34
N LEU A 81 -13.96 -10.93 -3.10
CA LEU A 81 -15.14 -10.25 -2.56
C LEU A 81 -15.54 -9.03 -3.40
N ILE A 82 -14.55 -8.24 -3.81
CA ILE A 82 -14.77 -6.99 -4.54
C ILE A 82 -15.13 -7.25 -6.01
N GLN A 83 -14.65 -8.33 -6.63
CA GLN A 83 -14.84 -8.62 -8.05
C GLN A 83 -16.32 -8.64 -8.47
N ASP A 84 -17.19 -9.12 -7.59
CA ASP A 84 -18.63 -9.27 -7.86
C ASP A 84 -19.46 -8.02 -7.47
N TYR A 85 -18.83 -6.99 -6.94
CA TYR A 85 -19.53 -5.77 -6.53
C TYR A 85 -19.89 -4.89 -7.74
N PRO A 86 -21.11 -4.36 -7.80
CA PRO A 86 -21.50 -3.43 -8.87
C PRO A 86 -20.63 -2.16 -8.85
N LYS A 87 -20.23 -1.68 -10.03
CA LYS A 87 -19.48 -0.43 -10.21
C LYS A 87 -18.06 -0.41 -9.61
N VAL A 88 -17.45 -1.56 -9.41
CA VAL A 88 -16.02 -1.62 -9.05
C VAL A 88 -15.19 -1.01 -10.16
N PRO A 89 -14.24 -0.12 -9.87
CA PRO A 89 -13.35 0.42 -10.87
C PRO A 89 -12.54 -0.69 -11.54
N PHE A 90 -12.46 -0.65 -12.87
CA PHE A 90 -11.71 -1.64 -13.64
C PHE A 90 -10.25 -1.71 -13.18
N GLY A 91 -9.76 -2.91 -12.91
CA GLY A 91 -8.42 -3.18 -12.41
C GLY A 91 -8.28 -3.13 -10.88
N ALA A 92 -9.25 -2.61 -10.12
CA ALA A 92 -9.17 -2.56 -8.66
C ALA A 92 -9.00 -3.96 -8.01
N PRO A 93 -9.75 -5.00 -8.41
CA PRO A 93 -9.55 -6.34 -7.85
C PRO A 93 -8.14 -6.88 -8.05
N GLU A 94 -7.53 -6.62 -9.22
CA GLU A 94 -6.16 -7.04 -9.50
C GLU A 94 -5.14 -6.32 -8.60
N ILE A 95 -5.30 -5.02 -8.38
CA ILE A 95 -4.40 -4.25 -7.50
C ILE A 95 -4.55 -4.74 -6.06
N ILE A 96 -5.78 -4.95 -5.59
CA ILE A 96 -6.06 -5.55 -4.27
C ILE A 96 -5.39 -6.93 -4.15
N LEU A 97 -5.50 -7.79 -5.17
CA LEU A 97 -4.84 -9.08 -5.19
C LEU A 97 -3.32 -8.98 -5.00
N GLN A 98 -2.71 -7.97 -5.62
CA GLN A 98 -1.26 -7.87 -5.78
C GLN A 98 -0.58 -6.88 -4.81
N HIS A 99 -1.33 -6.25 -3.87
CA HIS A 99 -0.79 -5.15 -3.06
C HIS A 99 0.39 -5.53 -2.16
N HIS A 100 0.55 -6.80 -1.81
CA HIS A 100 1.74 -7.32 -1.12
C HIS A 100 2.82 -7.90 -2.06
N GLY A 101 2.75 -7.61 -3.37
CA GLY A 101 3.74 -8.03 -4.37
C GLY A 101 3.60 -9.47 -4.85
N MET A 102 2.65 -10.23 -4.34
CA MET A 102 2.38 -11.61 -4.76
C MET A 102 1.35 -11.63 -5.89
N PRO A 103 1.67 -12.18 -7.09
CA PRO A 103 0.74 -12.21 -8.22
C PRO A 103 -0.56 -12.98 -7.95
N ASN A 104 -0.53 -13.93 -7.02
CA ASN A 104 -1.67 -14.75 -6.63
C ASN A 104 -2.37 -14.26 -5.35
N GLY A 105 -1.91 -13.17 -4.75
CA GLY A 105 -2.49 -12.60 -3.53
C GLY A 105 -2.32 -13.43 -2.26
N ILE A 106 -1.39 -14.39 -2.24
CA ILE A 106 -1.14 -15.24 -1.06
C ILE A 106 0.19 -14.86 -0.42
N GLY A 107 0.14 -14.37 0.81
CA GLY A 107 1.30 -13.96 1.59
C GLY A 107 1.95 -12.66 1.08
N PHE A 108 3.22 -12.50 1.41
CA PHE A 108 4.00 -11.28 1.18
C PHE A 108 5.22 -11.59 0.33
N ALA A 109 5.48 -10.80 -0.70
CA ALA A 109 6.69 -10.94 -1.50
C ALA A 109 7.94 -10.57 -0.68
N ALA A 110 8.99 -11.38 -0.81
CA ALA A 110 10.29 -11.08 -0.20
C ALA A 110 11.02 -9.95 -0.95
N ASP A 111 10.85 -9.91 -2.27
CA ASP A 111 11.52 -9.00 -3.18
C ASP A 111 10.53 -8.26 -4.09
N LEU A 112 11.02 -7.22 -4.77
CA LEU A 112 10.22 -6.48 -5.75
C LEU A 112 9.84 -7.37 -6.94
N SER A 113 8.55 -7.60 -7.11
CA SER A 113 8.00 -8.40 -8.21
C SER A 113 7.90 -7.60 -9.51
N SER A 114 8.32 -8.21 -10.61
CA SER A 114 8.04 -7.71 -11.96
C SER A 114 6.78 -8.32 -12.58
N ARG A 115 6.09 -9.19 -11.84
CA ARG A 115 4.90 -9.95 -12.29
C ARG A 115 3.59 -9.39 -11.75
N ILE A 116 3.61 -8.19 -11.18
CA ILE A 116 2.43 -7.47 -10.73
C ILE A 116 2.16 -6.27 -11.62
N SER A 117 0.93 -5.77 -11.59
CA SER A 117 0.54 -4.61 -12.38
C SER A 117 1.29 -3.34 -11.93
N PRO A 118 1.54 -2.38 -12.85
CA PRO A 118 2.21 -1.12 -12.50
C PRO A 118 1.51 -0.35 -11.38
N LEU A 119 0.18 -0.35 -11.33
CA LEU A 119 -0.57 0.31 -10.27
C LEU A 119 -0.47 -0.43 -8.92
N ALA A 120 -0.34 -1.75 -8.91
CA ALA A 120 -0.07 -2.49 -7.68
C ALA A 120 1.32 -2.14 -7.12
N ALA A 121 2.31 -1.97 -8.00
CA ALA A 121 3.64 -1.50 -7.57
C ALA A 121 3.58 -0.07 -6.99
N VAL A 122 2.79 0.83 -7.60
CA VAL A 122 2.54 2.17 -7.04
C VAL A 122 1.90 2.07 -5.66
N PHE A 123 0.86 1.25 -5.53
CA PHE A 123 0.15 1.11 -4.27
C PHE A 123 1.05 0.56 -3.16
N GLN A 124 1.89 -0.44 -3.43
CA GLN A 124 2.88 -0.94 -2.46
C GLN A 124 3.83 0.13 -1.92
N VAL A 125 4.30 1.04 -2.78
CA VAL A 125 5.18 2.14 -2.35
C VAL A 125 4.42 3.13 -1.48
N VAL A 126 3.16 3.42 -1.83
CA VAL A 126 2.29 4.29 -1.04
C VAL A 126 2.03 3.69 0.34
N GLU A 127 1.64 2.41 0.41
CA GLU A 127 1.43 1.69 1.67
C GLU A 127 2.68 1.71 2.54
N TYR A 128 3.84 1.43 1.96
CA TYR A 128 5.10 1.47 2.71
C TYR A 128 5.34 2.82 3.39
N LEU A 129 5.09 3.93 2.69
CA LEU A 129 5.21 5.27 3.27
C LEU A 129 4.17 5.49 4.38
N VAL A 130 2.93 5.07 4.17
CA VAL A 130 1.84 5.15 5.17
C VAL A 130 2.21 4.39 6.44
N ASP A 131 2.71 3.17 6.31
CA ASP A 131 3.13 2.34 7.42
C ASP A 131 4.26 2.99 8.22
N LYS A 132 5.26 3.57 7.56
CA LYS A 132 6.34 4.32 8.21
C LYS A 132 5.82 5.53 8.97
N ILE A 133 4.86 6.26 8.41
CA ILE A 133 4.22 7.40 9.08
C ILE A 133 3.46 6.93 10.32
N LEU A 134 2.65 5.88 10.20
CA LEU A 134 1.81 5.37 11.30
C LEU A 134 2.62 4.64 12.37
N ALA A 135 3.77 4.07 12.03
CA ALA A 135 4.69 3.45 12.99
C ALA A 135 5.48 4.48 13.82
N THR A 136 5.46 5.77 13.44
CA THR A 136 6.12 6.83 14.21
C THR A 136 5.36 7.05 15.52
N PRO A 137 6.02 6.93 16.68
CA PRO A 137 5.38 7.10 17.97
C PRO A 137 4.72 8.48 18.12
N LYS A 138 3.59 8.52 18.86
CA LYS A 138 2.88 9.77 19.09
C LYS A 138 3.78 10.77 19.83
N GLY A 139 3.94 11.96 19.26
CA GLY A 139 4.80 13.03 19.80
C GLY A 139 6.20 13.02 19.23
N GLU A 140 6.61 12.00 18.49
CA GLU A 140 7.87 11.99 17.76
C GLU A 140 7.73 12.61 16.37
N LYS A 141 8.84 13.20 15.89
CA LYS A 141 8.88 13.77 14.54
C LYS A 141 9.15 12.69 13.50
N PHE A 142 8.31 12.62 12.47
CA PHE A 142 8.58 11.78 11.31
C PHE A 142 9.82 12.27 10.53
N HIS A 143 10.83 11.42 10.42
CA HIS A 143 12.09 11.74 9.74
C HIS A 143 12.00 11.47 8.24
N THR A 144 11.43 12.40 7.51
CA THR A 144 11.14 12.30 6.07
C THR A 144 12.37 11.93 5.23
N GLN A 145 13.54 12.56 5.48
CA GLN A 145 14.77 12.29 4.72
C GLN A 145 15.26 10.85 4.90
N ILE A 146 15.23 10.34 6.13
CA ILE A 146 15.62 8.95 6.43
C ILE A 146 14.65 7.97 5.76
N CYS A 147 13.35 8.27 5.81
CA CYS A 147 12.33 7.43 5.18
C CYS A 147 12.53 7.36 3.66
N PHE A 148 12.73 8.49 2.97
CA PHE A 148 12.94 8.49 1.53
C PHE A 148 14.27 7.84 1.13
N ALA A 149 15.34 7.96 1.91
CA ALA A 149 16.59 7.25 1.66
C ALA A 149 16.38 5.72 1.74
N ASP A 150 15.64 5.24 2.74
CA ASP A 150 15.25 3.83 2.87
C ASP A 150 14.38 3.36 1.68
N MET A 151 13.39 4.18 1.28
CA MET A 151 12.53 3.89 0.13
C MET A 151 13.31 3.80 -1.19
N HIS A 152 14.27 4.70 -1.43
CA HIS A 152 15.13 4.63 -2.62
C HIS A 152 15.98 3.36 -2.67
N ASN A 153 16.49 2.91 -1.52
CA ASN A 153 17.23 1.66 -1.43
C ASN A 153 16.33 0.45 -1.70
N LYS A 154 15.14 0.41 -1.11
CA LYS A 154 14.20 -0.70 -1.24
C LYS A 154 13.53 -0.74 -2.62
N PHE A 155 13.03 0.38 -3.10
CA PHE A 155 12.24 0.51 -4.33
C PHE A 155 13.06 1.09 -5.48
N ASN A 156 14.17 0.45 -5.83
CA ASN A 156 15.25 1.00 -6.66
C ASN A 156 15.10 0.79 -8.17
N LYS A 157 13.99 0.21 -8.66
CA LYS A 157 13.83 -0.12 -10.09
C LYS A 157 12.40 0.10 -10.62
N GLY A 158 12.32 0.37 -11.91
CA GLY A 158 11.05 0.45 -12.66
C GLY A 158 10.04 1.38 -12.02
N GLN A 159 8.78 0.95 -12.04
CA GLN A 159 7.63 1.68 -11.54
C GLN A 159 7.73 2.02 -10.04
N TYR A 160 8.38 1.16 -9.26
CA TYR A 160 8.63 1.40 -7.85
C TYR A 160 9.48 2.67 -7.63
N ARG A 161 10.61 2.79 -8.35
CA ARG A 161 11.50 3.97 -8.28
C ARG A 161 10.82 5.25 -8.75
N GLU A 162 10.03 5.17 -9.82
CA GLU A 162 9.27 6.32 -10.32
C GLU A 162 8.27 6.81 -9.28
N THR A 163 7.62 5.91 -8.58
CA THR A 163 6.67 6.21 -7.50
C THR A 163 7.35 6.90 -6.32
N VAL A 164 8.52 6.41 -5.88
CA VAL A 164 9.31 7.07 -4.82
C VAL A 164 9.69 8.49 -5.23
N ASN A 165 10.17 8.69 -6.46
CA ASN A 165 10.53 10.01 -6.99
C ASN A 165 9.32 10.96 -6.99
N ALA A 166 8.13 10.47 -7.39
CA ALA A 166 6.90 11.25 -7.39
C ALA A 166 6.51 11.69 -5.98
N LEU A 167 6.51 10.79 -5.00
CA LEU A 167 6.19 11.08 -3.60
C LEU A 167 7.21 12.06 -2.97
N GLU A 168 8.49 11.89 -3.24
CA GLU A 168 9.53 12.80 -2.75
C GLU A 168 9.38 14.21 -3.34
N SER A 169 9.04 14.32 -4.61
CA SER A 169 8.78 15.61 -5.28
C SER A 169 7.58 16.33 -4.69
N LEU A 170 6.50 15.60 -4.39
CA LEU A 170 5.33 16.15 -3.69
C LEU A 170 5.72 16.69 -2.31
N GLN A 171 6.47 15.93 -1.53
CA GLN A 171 6.91 16.36 -0.20
C GLN A 171 7.74 17.65 -0.24
N LYS A 172 8.61 17.79 -1.25
CA LYS A 172 9.40 19.03 -1.45
C LYS A 172 8.51 20.23 -1.82
N SER A 173 7.50 20.03 -2.68
CA SER A 173 6.58 21.11 -3.06
C SER A 173 5.72 21.61 -1.90
N PHE A 174 5.28 20.73 -1.00
CA PHE A 174 4.57 21.15 0.22
C PHE A 174 5.43 21.94 1.20
N LYS A 175 6.74 21.67 1.27
CA LYS A 175 7.67 22.45 2.12
C LYS A 175 7.99 23.84 1.59
N LEU A 176 7.91 24.03 0.27
CA LEU A 176 8.14 25.34 -0.36
C LEU A 176 6.95 26.28 -0.22
N ASN A 177 5.77 25.76 0.09
CA ASN A 177 4.53 26.52 0.22
C ASN A 177 4.13 26.82 1.69
N ASN A 178 4.94 26.42 2.67
CA ASN A 178 4.82 26.69 4.09
C ASN A 178 6.07 27.43 4.60
#